data_c290289ee628762f5afe9f6d383c7be9
#
_entry.id   c290289ee628762f5afe9f6d383c7be9
#
_cell.length_a   1.000
_cell.length_b   1.000
_cell.length_c   1.000
_cell.angle_alpha   90.00
_cell.angle_beta   90.00
_cell.angle_gamma   90.00
#
_symmetry.space_group_name_H-M   'P 1'
#
loop_
_entity.id
_entity.type
_entity.pdbx_description
1 polymer ?
#
loop_
_entity_poly.entity_id
_entity_poly.type
_entity_poly.pdbx_seq_one_letter_code
_entity_poly.pdbx_strand_id
1 'polypeptide(L)'
;MIEQIIIENYKSICSAKIPMKSLNVLIGSNGVGKSNFISFFDLVKNMLDQNLGNFILSNGGIERFLYEGSKKSKYIKGTIDFNNKNAFFFKLNPTTDNKAFIEESGDYFNGILDNIKAYSKWHKQLYDKAVEESGIMQANNSRAAFLKSYIKNLIVYHFHDSSKNSPMRRDCPVDDNERLKHDGSNLAAFLYRLQETEPKSLKLIEGVVRSIAPYFKGFKLQPNRITPDRIKLEWEEFNSDMYLDAQSFSDGTIRFIALATVLLQPYLPDTIIIDEPELGLHPSAINKLAALMKKASKKTQLIVATQSVNLVDCFEAEDILVVDRKDNQTEFNRLSSDELSAWIGEYSLGEIWEKNVIGGQP
;
A
#
# COMPACT_ATOMS: atom_id res chain seq x y z
N MET A 1 -10.47 -7.56 5.83
CA MET A 1 -9.11 -7.21 6.31
C MET A 1 -8.22 -8.44 6.19
N ILE A 2 -6.99 -8.25 5.79
CA ILE A 2 -5.95 -9.30 5.79
C ILE A 2 -5.54 -9.56 7.23
N GLU A 3 -5.53 -10.82 7.67
CA GLU A 3 -5.09 -11.22 9.01
C GLU A 3 -3.72 -11.85 9.00
N GLN A 4 -3.36 -12.52 7.91
CA GLN A 4 -2.06 -13.15 7.78
C GLN A 4 -1.62 -13.20 6.32
N ILE A 5 -0.33 -13.08 6.10
CA ILE A 5 0.31 -13.30 4.81
C ILE A 5 1.41 -14.35 4.99
N ILE A 6 1.42 -15.34 4.10
CA ILE A 6 2.48 -16.34 4.03
C ILE A 6 3.15 -16.20 2.68
N ILE A 7 4.47 -16.05 2.67
CA ILE A 7 5.28 -15.89 1.47
C ILE A 7 6.42 -16.91 1.51
N GLU A 8 6.61 -17.63 0.43
CA GLU A 8 7.73 -18.56 0.25
C GLU A 8 8.48 -18.26 -1.04
N ASN A 9 9.80 -18.16 -0.95
CA ASN A 9 10.74 -18.00 -2.06
C ASN A 9 10.54 -16.76 -2.94
N TYR A 10 10.22 -15.64 -2.34
CA TYR A 10 9.99 -14.39 -3.06
C TYR A 10 11.08 -13.35 -2.77
N LYS A 11 11.86 -12.96 -3.77
CA LYS A 11 12.95 -11.97 -3.70
C LYS A 11 13.89 -12.24 -2.51
N SER A 12 13.91 -11.39 -1.49
CA SER A 12 14.70 -11.58 -0.27
C SER A 12 14.00 -12.41 0.80
N ILE A 13 12.76 -12.83 0.57
CA ILE A 13 11.94 -13.58 1.53
C ILE A 13 12.02 -15.08 1.19
N CYS A 14 12.75 -15.84 1.99
CA CYS A 14 12.81 -17.30 1.84
C CYS A 14 11.52 -17.94 2.32
N SER A 15 11.11 -17.64 3.56
CA SER A 15 9.84 -18.06 4.14
C SER A 15 9.43 -17.09 5.24
N ALA A 16 8.22 -16.56 5.14
CA ALA A 16 7.68 -15.65 6.15
C ALA A 16 6.21 -15.94 6.40
N LYS A 17 5.81 -15.85 7.68
CA LYS A 17 4.44 -15.89 8.14
C LYS A 17 4.17 -14.63 8.94
N ILE A 18 3.44 -13.69 8.36
CA ILE A 18 3.33 -12.32 8.82
C ILE A 18 1.92 -12.06 9.32
N PRO A 19 1.71 -11.92 10.64
CA PRO A 19 0.41 -11.53 11.19
C PRO A 19 0.17 -10.04 10.90
N MET A 20 -1.03 -9.71 10.41
CA MET A 20 -1.41 -8.35 10.03
C MET A 20 -2.45 -7.79 11.00
N LYS A 21 -2.38 -6.48 11.23
CA LYS A 21 -3.33 -5.69 12.02
C LYS A 21 -4.00 -4.63 11.15
N SER A 22 -4.88 -3.82 11.74
CA SER A 22 -5.50 -2.68 11.04
C SER A 22 -4.46 -1.62 10.62
N LEU A 23 -3.42 -1.43 11.43
CA LEU A 23 -2.26 -0.60 11.12
C LEU A 23 -0.99 -1.45 11.22
N ASN A 24 -0.14 -1.36 10.19
CA ASN A 24 1.12 -2.07 10.10
C ASN A 24 2.19 -1.12 9.61
N VAL A 25 3.12 -0.79 10.48
CA VAL A 25 4.25 0.11 10.19
C VAL A 25 5.52 -0.73 10.10
N LEU A 26 5.99 -0.96 8.88
CA LEU A 26 7.20 -1.72 8.61
C LEU A 26 8.40 -0.79 8.78
N ILE A 27 9.28 -1.15 9.69
CA ILE A 27 10.54 -0.43 9.95
C ILE A 27 11.74 -1.31 9.66
N GLY A 28 12.87 -0.70 9.33
CA GLY A 28 14.12 -1.41 9.03
C GLY A 28 15.02 -0.61 8.13
N SER A 29 16.30 -0.95 8.06
CA SER A 29 17.28 -0.27 7.21
C SER A 29 17.00 -0.46 5.72
N ASN A 30 17.77 0.25 4.89
CA ASN A 30 17.72 0.08 3.44
C ASN A 30 18.12 -1.33 3.03
N GLY A 31 17.38 -1.92 2.10
CA GLY A 31 17.70 -3.23 1.52
C GLY A 31 17.32 -4.45 2.36
N VAL A 32 16.70 -4.30 3.54
CA VAL A 32 16.27 -5.44 4.37
C VAL A 32 15.06 -6.20 3.82
N GLY A 33 14.28 -5.57 2.89
CA GLY A 33 13.19 -6.25 2.22
C GLY A 33 11.80 -5.61 2.38
N LYS A 34 11.68 -4.42 2.97
CA LYS A 34 10.39 -3.69 3.08
C LYS A 34 9.71 -3.53 1.71
N SER A 35 10.42 -2.96 0.74
CA SER A 35 9.87 -2.78 -0.62
C SER A 35 9.68 -4.11 -1.36
N ASN A 36 10.42 -5.16 -1.00
CA ASN A 36 10.16 -6.51 -1.52
C ASN A 36 8.81 -7.04 -1.01
N PHE A 37 8.50 -6.83 0.27
CA PHE A 37 7.20 -7.17 0.82
C PHE A 37 6.05 -6.37 0.15
N ILE A 38 6.24 -5.06 -0.05
CA ILE A 38 5.24 -4.24 -0.77
C ILE A 38 5.05 -4.74 -2.21
N SER A 39 6.14 -5.04 -2.92
CA SER A 39 6.06 -5.54 -4.30
C SER A 39 5.39 -6.92 -4.46
N PHE A 40 5.23 -7.67 -3.36
CA PHE A 40 4.42 -8.88 -3.35
C PHE A 40 2.95 -8.60 -3.66
N PHE A 41 2.42 -7.49 -3.19
CA PHE A 41 1.05 -7.08 -3.50
C PHE A 41 0.89 -6.65 -4.97
N ASP A 42 1.94 -6.02 -5.55
CA ASP A 42 1.94 -5.72 -6.99
C ASP A 42 1.94 -7.00 -7.83
N LEU A 43 2.71 -8.02 -7.42
CA LEU A 43 2.69 -9.34 -8.07
C LEU A 43 1.29 -9.94 -8.03
N VAL A 44 0.65 -9.98 -6.87
CA VAL A 44 -0.70 -10.53 -6.69
C VAL A 44 -1.70 -9.77 -7.54
N LYS A 45 -1.63 -8.43 -7.55
CA LYS A 45 -2.53 -7.59 -8.35
C LYS A 45 -2.38 -7.85 -9.84
N ASN A 46 -1.14 -7.82 -10.36
CA ASN A 46 -0.89 -8.07 -11.79
C ASN A 46 -1.29 -9.49 -12.21
N MET A 47 -1.11 -10.49 -11.34
CA MET A 47 -1.58 -11.85 -11.59
C MET A 47 -3.10 -11.89 -11.77
N LEU A 48 -3.85 -11.19 -10.92
CA LEU A 48 -5.32 -11.16 -10.98
C LEU A 48 -5.86 -10.30 -12.12
N ASP A 49 -5.14 -9.24 -12.49
CA ASP A 49 -5.46 -8.36 -13.61
C ASP A 49 -5.08 -8.98 -14.98
N GLN A 50 -4.66 -10.27 -15.01
CA GLN A 50 -4.21 -10.98 -16.22
C GLN A 50 -3.05 -10.28 -16.93
N ASN A 51 -2.10 -9.79 -16.17
CA ASN A 51 -0.92 -9.07 -16.63
C ASN A 51 0.38 -9.65 -16.03
N LEU A 52 0.34 -10.89 -15.54
CA LEU A 52 1.48 -11.53 -14.85
C LEU A 52 2.71 -11.61 -15.76
N GLY A 53 2.53 -12.08 -16.98
CA GLY A 53 3.62 -12.26 -17.94
C GLY A 53 4.33 -10.95 -18.25
N ASN A 54 3.58 -9.89 -18.59
CA ASN A 54 4.15 -8.56 -18.87
C ASN A 54 4.82 -7.97 -17.62
N PHE A 55 4.20 -8.09 -16.45
CA PHE A 55 4.74 -7.59 -15.19
C PHE A 55 6.09 -8.24 -14.86
N ILE A 56 6.19 -9.56 -14.97
CA ILE A 56 7.44 -10.29 -14.71
C ILE A 56 8.52 -9.87 -15.72
N LEU A 57 8.21 -9.84 -17.01
CA LEU A 57 9.19 -9.49 -18.05
C LEU A 57 9.68 -8.04 -17.92
N SER A 58 8.79 -7.08 -17.68
CA SER A 58 9.15 -5.67 -17.52
C SER A 58 10.02 -5.40 -16.28
N ASN A 59 9.95 -6.30 -15.28
CA ASN A 59 10.77 -6.26 -14.07
C ASN A 59 12.03 -7.15 -14.15
N GLY A 60 12.41 -7.63 -15.34
CA GLY A 60 13.65 -8.34 -15.60
C GLY A 60 13.57 -9.86 -15.49
N GLY A 61 12.35 -10.42 -15.57
CA GLY A 61 12.08 -11.86 -15.60
C GLY A 61 11.97 -12.50 -14.23
N ILE A 62 11.48 -13.76 -14.23
CA ILE A 62 11.16 -14.51 -12.99
C ILE A 62 12.37 -14.72 -12.07
N GLU A 63 13.60 -14.76 -12.62
CA GLU A 63 14.82 -14.90 -11.83
C GLU A 63 14.98 -13.80 -10.77
N ARG A 64 14.50 -12.58 -11.03
CA ARG A 64 14.53 -11.47 -10.07
C ARG A 64 13.45 -11.54 -9.00
N PHE A 65 12.47 -12.41 -9.18
CA PHE A 65 11.39 -12.61 -8.22
C PHE A 65 11.63 -13.83 -7.32
N LEU A 66 12.48 -14.77 -7.73
CA LEU A 66 12.83 -15.94 -6.94
C LEU A 66 13.88 -15.60 -5.88
N TYR A 67 13.70 -16.14 -4.68
CA TYR A 67 14.71 -16.08 -3.63
C TYR A 67 15.98 -16.80 -4.07
N GLU A 68 17.09 -16.06 -4.19
CA GLU A 68 18.38 -16.52 -4.68
C GLU A 68 18.32 -17.25 -6.07
N GLY A 69 17.32 -16.90 -6.89
CA GLY A 69 17.16 -17.38 -8.26
C GLY A 69 16.69 -18.82 -8.40
N SER A 70 16.50 -19.28 -9.64
CA SER A 70 15.95 -20.60 -9.98
C SER A 70 16.87 -21.77 -9.63
N LYS A 71 18.16 -21.53 -9.38
CA LYS A 71 19.07 -22.56 -8.89
C LYS A 71 18.69 -23.04 -7.50
N LYS A 72 18.25 -22.14 -6.62
CA LYS A 72 17.87 -22.43 -5.24
C LYS A 72 16.37 -22.59 -5.07
N SER A 73 15.58 -21.68 -5.62
CA SER A 73 14.13 -21.65 -5.47
C SER A 73 13.44 -22.13 -6.73
N LYS A 74 12.60 -23.14 -6.62
CA LYS A 74 11.90 -23.76 -7.76
C LYS A 74 10.50 -23.21 -7.98
N TYR A 75 9.96 -22.45 -7.02
CA TYR A 75 8.64 -21.86 -7.07
C TYR A 75 8.58 -20.60 -6.19
N ILE A 76 7.56 -19.77 -6.42
CA ILE A 76 7.09 -18.76 -5.49
C ILE A 76 5.73 -19.20 -4.99
N LYS A 77 5.48 -19.11 -3.68
CA LYS A 77 4.15 -19.37 -3.12
C LYS A 77 3.71 -18.23 -2.25
N GLY A 78 2.45 -17.85 -2.39
CA GLY A 78 1.79 -16.85 -1.59
C GLY A 78 0.47 -17.35 -1.04
N THR A 79 0.16 -16.95 0.19
CA THR A 79 -1.17 -17.13 0.78
C THR A 79 -1.56 -15.85 1.52
N ILE A 80 -2.74 -15.34 1.26
CA ILE A 80 -3.33 -14.18 1.93
C ILE A 80 -4.58 -14.63 2.64
N ASP A 81 -4.59 -14.56 3.95
CA ASP A 81 -5.72 -14.97 4.81
C ASP A 81 -6.57 -13.76 5.17
N PHE A 82 -7.88 -13.87 4.98
CA PHE A 82 -8.86 -12.83 5.22
C PHE A 82 -9.86 -13.28 6.31
N ASN A 83 -9.85 -12.59 7.45
CA ASN A 83 -10.82 -12.76 8.53
C ASN A 83 -10.93 -14.21 9.05
N ASN A 84 -9.84 -14.97 9.04
CA ASN A 84 -9.77 -16.38 9.45
C ASN A 84 -10.87 -17.28 8.80
N LYS A 85 -11.43 -16.88 7.66
CA LYS A 85 -12.50 -17.60 6.96
C LYS A 85 -12.22 -17.87 5.50
N ASN A 86 -11.56 -16.91 4.83
CA ASN A 86 -11.21 -17.00 3.42
C ASN A 86 -9.71 -16.79 3.27
N ALA A 87 -9.07 -17.57 2.44
CA ALA A 87 -7.69 -17.31 2.05
C ALA A 87 -7.52 -17.48 0.55
N PHE A 88 -6.78 -16.59 -0.07
CA PHE A 88 -6.30 -16.73 -1.44
C PHE A 88 -4.91 -17.34 -1.43
N PHE A 89 -4.65 -18.30 -2.28
CA PHE A 89 -3.31 -18.88 -2.44
C PHE A 89 -2.93 -19.02 -3.91
N PHE A 90 -1.65 -18.98 -4.18
CA PHE A 90 -1.07 -19.27 -5.49
C PHE A 90 0.32 -19.90 -5.38
N LYS A 91 0.70 -20.60 -6.43
CA LYS A 91 2.05 -21.10 -6.65
C LYS A 91 2.48 -20.83 -8.08
N LEU A 92 3.59 -20.12 -8.23
CA LEU A 92 4.20 -19.79 -9.52
C LEU A 92 5.47 -20.61 -9.71
N ASN A 93 5.66 -21.15 -10.90
CA ASN A 93 6.89 -21.83 -11.28
C ASN A 93 7.60 -21.06 -12.41
N PRO A 94 8.93 -21.01 -12.39
CA PRO A 94 9.71 -20.44 -13.47
C PRO A 94 9.69 -21.33 -14.72
N THR A 95 9.77 -20.69 -15.88
CA THR A 95 9.98 -21.34 -17.17
C THR A 95 11.42 -21.17 -17.64
N THR A 96 11.85 -21.94 -18.64
CA THR A 96 13.22 -21.87 -19.17
C THR A 96 13.50 -20.56 -19.93
N ASP A 97 12.48 -19.85 -20.40
CA ASP A 97 12.55 -18.57 -21.08
C ASP A 97 12.40 -17.36 -20.13
N ASN A 98 12.69 -17.56 -18.84
CA ASN A 98 12.66 -16.52 -17.79
C ASN A 98 11.29 -15.87 -17.55
N LYS A 99 10.20 -16.59 -17.85
CA LYS A 99 8.83 -16.23 -17.50
C LYS A 99 8.35 -17.04 -16.29
N ALA A 100 7.09 -16.90 -15.93
CA ALA A 100 6.42 -17.72 -14.94
C ALA A 100 5.10 -18.25 -15.48
N PHE A 101 4.65 -19.36 -14.91
CA PHE A 101 3.29 -19.82 -15.04
C PHE A 101 2.70 -20.14 -13.66
N ILE A 102 1.39 -20.06 -13.56
CA ILE A 102 0.65 -20.41 -12.35
C ILE A 102 0.51 -21.93 -12.32
N GLU A 103 1.24 -22.61 -11.43
CA GLU A 103 1.07 -24.04 -11.23
C GLU A 103 -0.31 -24.34 -10.65
N GLU A 104 -0.71 -23.59 -9.62
CA GLU A 104 -2.04 -23.60 -9.06
C GLU A 104 -2.37 -22.25 -8.42
N SER A 105 -3.64 -21.85 -8.50
CA SER A 105 -4.20 -20.80 -7.65
C SER A 105 -5.61 -21.18 -7.21
N GLY A 106 -6.06 -20.58 -6.11
CA GLY A 106 -7.37 -20.89 -5.60
C GLY A 106 -7.71 -20.19 -4.29
N ASP A 107 -8.78 -20.64 -3.68
CA ASP A 107 -9.14 -20.22 -2.34
C ASP A 107 -9.19 -21.39 -1.35
N TYR A 108 -8.99 -21.02 -0.09
CA TYR A 108 -9.38 -21.83 1.06
C TYR A 108 -10.53 -21.16 1.78
N PHE A 109 -11.50 -21.95 2.21
CA PHE A 109 -12.63 -21.48 3.00
C PHE A 109 -12.79 -22.31 4.25
N ASN A 110 -12.86 -21.65 5.41
CA ASN A 110 -13.11 -22.25 6.71
C ASN A 110 -14.48 -21.78 7.23
N GLY A 111 -15.56 -22.13 6.53
CA GLY A 111 -16.93 -21.74 6.88
C GLY A 111 -17.79 -22.92 7.29
N ILE A 112 -18.88 -22.64 8.00
CA ILE A 112 -19.95 -23.63 8.26
C ILE A 112 -20.75 -23.72 6.96
N LEU A 113 -20.54 -24.76 6.17
CA LEU A 113 -21.47 -25.18 5.13
C LEU A 113 -22.47 -26.12 5.79
N ASP A 114 -23.75 -25.74 5.78
CA ASP A 114 -24.92 -26.56 6.14
C ASP A 114 -24.81 -27.36 7.46
N ASN A 115 -24.91 -26.67 8.61
CA ASN A 115 -25.08 -27.28 9.95
C ASN A 115 -24.10 -28.41 10.34
N ILE A 116 -23.08 -28.67 9.59
CA ILE A 116 -22.03 -29.63 9.95
C ILE A 116 -20.93 -28.85 10.67
N LYS A 117 -20.76 -29.10 11.96
CA LYS A 117 -19.64 -28.67 12.75
C LYS A 117 -18.35 -29.38 12.26
N ALA A 118 -17.88 -29.02 11.09
CA ALA A 118 -16.57 -29.49 10.60
C ALA A 118 -15.50 -28.50 11.09
N TYR A 119 -15.15 -28.61 12.36
CA TYR A 119 -13.90 -28.02 12.87
C TYR A 119 -12.75 -28.67 12.11
N SER A 120 -11.88 -27.87 11.48
CA SER A 120 -10.50 -28.20 11.11
C SER A 120 -10.12 -28.51 9.66
N LYS A 121 -10.98 -28.42 8.68
CA LYS A 121 -10.48 -28.55 7.28
C LYS A 121 -10.93 -27.38 6.42
N TRP A 122 -9.96 -26.57 5.99
CA TRP A 122 -10.14 -25.58 4.95
C TRP A 122 -10.58 -26.29 3.66
N HIS A 123 -11.70 -25.86 3.09
CA HIS A 123 -12.14 -26.36 1.77
C HIS A 123 -11.34 -25.65 0.68
N LYS A 124 -10.48 -26.39 -0.01
CA LYS A 124 -9.69 -25.89 -1.14
C LYS A 124 -10.54 -25.87 -2.41
N GLN A 125 -10.57 -24.74 -3.11
CA GLN A 125 -11.10 -24.62 -4.46
C GLN A 125 -10.01 -24.07 -5.38
N LEU A 126 -9.79 -24.74 -6.51
CA LEU A 126 -8.83 -24.28 -7.53
C LEU A 126 -9.55 -23.41 -8.55
N TYR A 127 -8.90 -22.31 -8.94
CA TYR A 127 -9.26 -21.46 -10.07
C TYR A 127 -8.35 -21.74 -11.26
N ASP A 128 -7.07 -21.98 -10.99
CA ASP A 128 -6.05 -22.16 -12.01
C ASP A 128 -5.27 -23.45 -11.77
N LYS A 129 -4.84 -24.07 -12.88
CA LYS A 129 -3.92 -25.21 -12.88
C LYS A 129 -3.10 -25.22 -14.15
N ALA A 130 -1.79 -25.01 -14.03
CA ALA A 130 -0.81 -24.98 -15.14
C ALA A 130 -1.19 -23.99 -16.25
N VAL A 131 -1.43 -22.70 -15.90
CA VAL A 131 -1.82 -21.63 -16.83
C VAL A 131 -0.83 -20.46 -16.76
N GLU A 132 -0.75 -19.66 -17.83
CA GLU A 132 0.11 -18.48 -17.87
C GLU A 132 -0.50 -17.27 -17.14
N GLU A 133 -1.83 -17.11 -17.23
CA GLU A 133 -2.57 -16.02 -16.59
C GLU A 133 -3.75 -16.55 -15.76
N SER A 134 -4.16 -15.81 -14.72
CA SER A 134 -5.19 -16.26 -13.79
C SER A 134 -6.58 -16.21 -14.37
N GLY A 135 -7.32 -17.30 -14.19
CA GLY A 135 -8.75 -17.43 -14.53
C GLY A 135 -9.69 -16.97 -13.42
N ILE A 136 -9.19 -16.48 -12.28
CA ILE A 136 -10.05 -16.08 -11.15
C ILE A 136 -11.09 -15.02 -11.55
N MET A 137 -10.73 -14.12 -12.49
CA MET A 137 -11.64 -13.06 -12.95
C MET A 137 -12.87 -13.63 -13.70
N GLN A 138 -12.78 -14.83 -14.28
CA GLN A 138 -13.88 -15.54 -14.93
C GLN A 138 -14.69 -16.43 -13.97
N ALA A 139 -14.16 -16.72 -12.79
CA ALA A 139 -14.87 -17.55 -11.81
C ALA A 139 -16.13 -16.85 -11.27
N ASN A 140 -17.28 -17.52 -11.27
CA ASN A 140 -18.59 -16.95 -10.94
C ASN A 140 -19.19 -17.51 -9.64
N ASN A 141 -18.37 -17.66 -8.60
CA ASN A 141 -18.86 -18.05 -7.28
C ASN A 141 -18.68 -16.91 -6.25
N SER A 142 -19.40 -16.98 -5.14
CA SER A 142 -19.39 -15.92 -4.11
C SER A 142 -18.00 -15.68 -3.49
N ARG A 143 -17.17 -16.72 -3.37
CA ARG A 143 -15.80 -16.61 -2.84
C ARG A 143 -14.88 -15.89 -3.80
N ALA A 144 -14.92 -16.26 -5.09
CA ALA A 144 -14.19 -15.53 -6.13
C ALA A 144 -14.64 -14.06 -6.21
N ALA A 145 -15.95 -13.78 -6.09
CA ALA A 145 -16.47 -12.41 -6.07
C ALA A 145 -15.89 -11.60 -4.90
N PHE A 146 -15.82 -12.19 -3.71
CA PHE A 146 -15.17 -11.55 -2.55
C PHE A 146 -13.70 -11.26 -2.80
N LEU A 147 -12.93 -12.24 -3.29
CA LEU A 147 -11.49 -12.07 -3.56
C LEU A 147 -11.25 -11.00 -4.61
N LYS A 148 -12.00 -11.03 -5.73
CA LYS A 148 -11.93 -10.01 -6.79
C LYS A 148 -12.18 -8.61 -6.24
N SER A 149 -13.25 -8.44 -5.46
CA SER A 149 -13.61 -7.16 -4.86
C SER A 149 -12.52 -6.67 -3.94
N TYR A 150 -12.04 -7.52 -3.04
CA TYR A 150 -11.03 -7.15 -2.05
C TYR A 150 -9.71 -6.75 -2.70
N ILE A 151 -9.18 -7.58 -3.61
CA ILE A 151 -7.88 -7.33 -4.24
C ILE A 151 -7.95 -6.12 -5.19
N LYS A 152 -9.09 -5.92 -5.87
CA LYS A 152 -9.32 -4.71 -6.66
C LYS A 152 -9.32 -3.43 -5.79
N ASN A 153 -9.70 -3.54 -4.53
CA ASN A 153 -9.69 -2.47 -3.53
C ASN A 153 -8.42 -2.44 -2.66
N LEU A 154 -7.41 -3.24 -2.98
CA LEU A 154 -6.08 -3.15 -2.40
C LEU A 154 -5.24 -2.25 -3.30
N ILE A 155 -4.78 -1.11 -2.77
CA ILE A 155 -4.05 -0.12 -3.56
C ILE A 155 -2.71 0.17 -2.92
N VAL A 156 -1.66 0.01 -3.72
CA VAL A 156 -0.30 0.44 -3.37
C VAL A 156 -0.08 1.83 -3.95
N TYR A 157 0.14 2.83 -3.10
CA TYR A 157 0.39 4.20 -3.51
C TYR A 157 1.88 4.52 -3.55
N HIS A 158 2.33 5.08 -4.66
CA HIS A 158 3.71 5.44 -4.94
C HIS A 158 3.83 6.94 -5.23
N PHE A 159 3.98 7.76 -4.18
CA PHE A 159 4.14 9.21 -4.33
C PHE A 159 5.62 9.67 -4.19
N HIS A 160 6.56 8.81 -4.59
CA HIS A 160 7.99 9.13 -4.50
C HIS A 160 8.41 10.26 -5.42
N ASP A 161 7.88 10.30 -6.64
CA ASP A 161 8.15 11.40 -7.56
C ASP A 161 7.26 12.61 -7.22
N SER A 162 7.84 13.59 -6.57
CA SER A 162 7.25 14.91 -6.32
C SER A 162 7.96 16.02 -7.07
N SER A 163 8.91 15.67 -7.96
CA SER A 163 9.65 16.61 -8.81
C SER A 163 8.73 17.45 -9.70
N LYS A 164 9.29 18.46 -10.38
CA LYS A 164 8.55 19.28 -11.34
C LYS A 164 7.89 18.48 -12.46
N ASN A 165 8.41 17.30 -12.77
CA ASN A 165 7.87 16.40 -13.80
C ASN A 165 6.90 15.35 -13.22
N SER A 166 6.65 15.37 -11.93
CA SER A 166 5.75 14.44 -11.24
C SER A 166 4.37 14.34 -11.92
N PRO A 167 3.80 13.15 -12.02
CA PRO A 167 2.43 12.96 -12.48
C PRO A 167 1.41 13.81 -11.72
N MET A 168 1.61 14.00 -10.40
CA MET A 168 0.73 14.81 -9.53
C MET A 168 0.65 16.29 -9.92
N ARG A 169 1.63 16.80 -10.67
CA ARG A 169 1.72 18.22 -11.07
C ARG A 169 1.20 18.49 -12.48
N ARG A 170 0.90 17.42 -13.22
CA ARG A 170 0.44 17.53 -14.61
C ARG A 170 -1.08 17.74 -14.67
N ASP A 171 -1.52 18.23 -15.79
CA ASP A 171 -2.94 18.21 -16.12
C ASP A 171 -3.39 16.77 -16.46
N CYS A 172 -4.64 16.46 -16.18
CA CYS A 172 -5.22 15.14 -16.41
C CYS A 172 -6.63 15.27 -17.05
N PRO A 173 -7.18 14.19 -17.64
CA PRO A 173 -8.57 14.17 -18.08
C PRO A 173 -9.53 14.41 -16.91
N VAL A 174 -10.57 15.22 -17.13
CA VAL A 174 -11.57 15.56 -16.07
C VAL A 174 -12.37 14.32 -15.66
N ASP A 175 -12.65 13.43 -16.60
CA ASP A 175 -13.42 12.19 -16.40
C ASP A 175 -12.61 11.06 -15.71
N ASP A 176 -11.28 11.19 -15.62
CA ASP A 176 -10.42 10.26 -14.88
C ASP A 176 -10.47 10.57 -13.37
N ASN A 177 -11.62 10.43 -12.75
CA ASN A 177 -11.89 10.92 -11.41
C ASN A 177 -12.57 9.93 -10.46
N GLU A 178 -12.87 8.71 -10.89
CA GLU A 178 -13.59 7.73 -10.07
C GLU A 178 -12.78 7.29 -8.84
N ARG A 179 -11.48 7.08 -9.01
CA ARG A 179 -10.55 6.64 -7.96
C ARG A 179 -9.24 7.40 -8.10
N LEU A 180 -8.65 7.76 -6.97
CA LEU A 180 -7.31 8.32 -6.99
C LEU A 180 -6.31 7.24 -7.45
N LYS A 181 -5.54 7.55 -8.48
CA LYS A 181 -4.51 6.65 -9.02
C LYS A 181 -3.35 6.48 -8.06
N HIS A 182 -2.68 5.38 -8.18
CA HIS A 182 -1.56 4.99 -7.31
C HIS A 182 -0.38 5.96 -7.34
N ASP A 183 -0.19 6.69 -8.44
CA ASP A 183 0.86 7.69 -8.65
C ASP A 183 0.37 9.14 -8.49
N GLY A 184 -0.92 9.34 -8.19
CA GLY A 184 -1.54 10.66 -8.06
C GLY A 184 -1.71 11.41 -9.37
N SER A 185 -1.53 10.77 -10.55
CA SER A 185 -1.60 11.43 -11.87
C SER A 185 -2.95 12.09 -12.16
N ASN A 186 -4.02 11.70 -11.48
CA ASN A 186 -5.35 12.28 -11.59
C ASN A 186 -5.79 13.07 -10.35
N LEU A 187 -4.85 13.54 -9.52
CA LEU A 187 -5.15 14.23 -8.26
C LEU A 187 -6.10 15.41 -8.46
N ALA A 188 -5.90 16.24 -9.49
CA ALA A 188 -6.75 17.38 -9.79
C ALA A 188 -8.19 16.96 -10.13
N ALA A 189 -8.37 15.96 -10.98
CA ALA A 189 -9.70 15.47 -11.37
C ALA A 189 -10.41 14.80 -10.21
N PHE A 190 -9.69 14.05 -9.37
CA PHE A 190 -10.26 13.41 -8.19
C PHE A 190 -10.72 14.45 -7.15
N LEU A 191 -9.92 15.49 -6.86
CA LEU A 191 -10.31 16.59 -5.97
C LEU A 191 -11.48 17.38 -6.54
N TYR A 192 -11.53 17.60 -7.87
CA TYR A 192 -12.66 18.24 -8.54
C TYR A 192 -13.95 17.44 -8.35
N ARG A 193 -13.91 16.12 -8.52
CA ARG A 193 -15.06 15.26 -8.21
C ARG A 193 -15.51 15.43 -6.75
N LEU A 194 -14.56 15.47 -5.80
CA LEU A 194 -14.91 15.69 -4.39
C LEU A 194 -15.56 17.06 -4.18
N GLN A 195 -15.16 18.09 -4.93
CA GLN A 195 -15.81 19.39 -4.89
C GLN A 195 -17.29 19.30 -5.25
N GLU A 196 -17.61 18.56 -6.30
CA GLU A 196 -18.98 18.44 -6.84
C GLU A 196 -19.84 17.46 -6.01
N THR A 197 -19.28 16.35 -5.53
CA THR A 197 -20.04 15.26 -4.93
C THR A 197 -19.91 15.16 -3.41
N GLU A 198 -18.76 15.56 -2.84
CA GLU A 198 -18.41 15.38 -1.43
C GLU A 198 -17.68 16.62 -0.84
N PRO A 199 -18.31 17.81 -0.89
CA PRO A 199 -17.65 19.06 -0.53
C PRO A 199 -17.17 19.12 0.93
N LYS A 200 -17.77 18.31 1.82
CA LYS A 200 -17.31 18.20 3.22
C LYS A 200 -15.95 17.53 3.30
N SER A 201 -15.72 16.49 2.49
CA SER A 201 -14.45 15.78 2.43
C SER A 201 -13.35 16.66 1.85
N LEU A 202 -13.65 17.43 0.78
CA LEU A 202 -12.71 18.40 0.23
C LEU A 202 -12.33 19.48 1.26
N LYS A 203 -13.29 20.06 1.96
CA LYS A 203 -13.02 21.06 3.02
C LYS A 203 -12.16 20.49 4.15
N LEU A 204 -12.33 19.21 4.49
CA LEU A 204 -11.49 18.55 5.48
C LEU A 204 -10.05 18.41 4.98
N ILE A 205 -9.86 17.99 3.72
CA ILE A 205 -8.54 17.90 3.08
C ILE A 205 -7.88 19.30 3.08
N GLU A 206 -8.58 20.33 2.60
CA GLU A 206 -8.07 21.71 2.59
C GLU A 206 -7.69 22.21 3.99
N GLY A 207 -8.51 21.91 5.00
CA GLY A 207 -8.22 22.26 6.39
C GLY A 207 -6.94 21.62 6.91
N VAL A 208 -6.72 20.36 6.57
CA VAL A 208 -5.50 19.62 6.93
C VAL A 208 -4.30 20.16 6.16
N VAL A 209 -4.42 20.43 4.85
CA VAL A 209 -3.36 21.06 4.05
C VAL A 209 -2.99 22.43 4.64
N ARG A 210 -3.97 23.25 4.97
CA ARG A 210 -3.73 24.57 5.59
C ARG A 210 -2.98 24.48 6.91
N SER A 211 -3.16 23.41 7.64
CA SER A 211 -2.46 23.23 8.92
C SER A 211 -0.95 23.02 8.78
N ILE A 212 -0.45 22.64 7.58
CA ILE A 212 0.98 22.53 7.27
C ILE A 212 1.48 23.62 6.35
N ALA A 213 0.60 24.21 5.58
CA ALA A 213 0.84 25.32 4.64
C ALA A 213 -0.12 26.48 4.94
N PRO A 214 0.14 27.32 5.97
CA PRO A 214 -0.80 28.35 6.44
C PRO A 214 -1.16 29.40 5.38
N TYR A 215 -0.32 29.56 4.35
CA TYR A 215 -0.56 30.44 3.21
C TYR A 215 -1.63 29.89 2.25
N PHE A 216 -1.90 28.58 2.26
CA PHE A 216 -2.88 27.94 1.40
C PHE A 216 -4.31 28.32 1.80
N LYS A 217 -5.04 28.96 0.91
CA LYS A 217 -6.43 29.35 1.11
C LYS A 217 -7.40 28.23 0.73
N GLY A 218 -7.20 27.61 -0.43
CA GLY A 218 -8.03 26.54 -0.94
C GLY A 218 -7.66 26.15 -2.36
N PHE A 219 -8.21 25.03 -2.83
CA PHE A 219 -8.04 24.63 -4.23
C PHE A 219 -8.95 25.44 -5.15
N LYS A 220 -8.48 25.64 -6.40
CA LYS A 220 -9.23 26.23 -7.50
C LYS A 220 -9.41 25.16 -8.58
N LEU A 221 -10.44 24.36 -8.45
CA LEU A 221 -10.66 23.18 -9.30
C LEU A 221 -11.69 23.54 -10.37
N GLN A 222 -11.21 23.77 -11.59
CA GLN A 222 -12.05 24.07 -12.74
C GLN A 222 -11.46 23.40 -13.98
N PRO A 223 -12.27 22.81 -14.87
CA PRO A 223 -11.82 22.39 -16.19
C PRO A 223 -11.17 23.55 -16.94
N ASN A 224 -10.17 23.23 -17.76
CA ASN A 224 -9.48 24.24 -18.54
C ASN A 224 -10.45 24.88 -19.55
N ARG A 225 -10.44 26.21 -19.65
CA ARG A 225 -11.37 26.94 -20.52
C ARG A 225 -11.17 26.68 -22.01
N ILE A 226 -9.93 26.35 -22.40
CA ILE A 226 -9.56 26.10 -23.83
C ILE A 226 -9.70 24.61 -24.15
N THR A 227 -9.37 23.74 -23.20
CA THR A 227 -9.45 22.28 -23.29
C THR A 227 -10.32 21.75 -22.16
N PRO A 228 -11.67 21.81 -22.27
CA PRO A 228 -12.59 21.50 -21.17
C PRO A 228 -12.58 20.06 -20.70
N ASP A 229 -11.98 19.15 -21.48
CA ASP A 229 -11.72 17.76 -21.13
C ASP A 229 -10.50 17.57 -20.19
N ARG A 230 -9.74 18.65 -19.92
CA ARG A 230 -8.56 18.63 -19.09
C ARG A 230 -8.70 19.52 -17.84
N ILE A 231 -8.06 19.09 -16.76
CA ILE A 231 -7.99 19.84 -15.50
C ILE A 231 -6.57 19.77 -14.93
N LYS A 232 -6.13 20.85 -14.30
CA LYS A 232 -4.88 20.91 -13.53
C LYS A 232 -5.16 21.30 -12.10
N LEU A 233 -4.26 20.97 -11.19
CA LEU A 233 -4.34 21.36 -9.79
C LEU A 233 -3.93 22.84 -9.67
N GLU A 234 -4.91 23.71 -9.46
CA GLU A 234 -4.73 25.11 -9.14
C GLU A 234 -5.19 25.39 -7.71
N TRP A 235 -4.64 26.45 -7.12
CA TRP A 235 -4.93 26.84 -5.75
C TRP A 235 -4.76 28.35 -5.55
N GLU A 236 -5.35 28.87 -4.47
CA GLU A 236 -5.28 30.27 -4.07
C GLU A 236 -4.49 30.42 -2.78
N GLU A 237 -3.76 31.53 -2.68
CA GLU A 237 -3.06 31.95 -1.48
C GLU A 237 -3.84 33.03 -0.74
N PHE A 238 -3.74 33.07 0.61
CA PHE A 238 -4.29 34.18 1.37
C PHE A 238 -3.57 35.50 1.00
N ASN A 239 -4.33 36.55 0.90
CA ASN A 239 -3.83 37.91 0.58
C ASN A 239 -3.17 38.03 -0.82
N SER A 240 -3.51 37.16 -1.73
CA SER A 240 -3.04 37.18 -3.11
C SER A 240 -4.23 36.96 -4.06
N ASP A 241 -4.27 37.73 -5.16
CA ASP A 241 -5.24 37.52 -6.24
C ASP A 241 -4.70 36.60 -7.34
N MET A 242 -3.49 36.04 -7.15
CA MET A 242 -2.87 35.14 -8.11
C MET A 242 -3.39 33.72 -7.94
N TYR A 243 -3.74 33.09 -9.05
CA TYR A 243 -3.93 31.64 -9.11
C TYR A 243 -2.58 30.98 -9.33
N LEU A 244 -2.25 30.09 -8.43
CA LEU A 244 -1.04 29.30 -8.48
C LEU A 244 -1.37 27.88 -8.95
N ASP A 245 -0.48 27.27 -9.70
CA ASP A 245 -0.64 25.86 -10.08
C ASP A 245 0.19 24.92 -9.18
N ALA A 246 0.09 23.63 -9.44
CA ALA A 246 0.81 22.62 -8.67
C ALA A 246 2.35 22.79 -8.72
N GLN A 247 2.90 23.47 -9.74
CA GLN A 247 4.34 23.74 -9.84
C GLN A 247 4.85 24.64 -8.71
N SER A 248 3.97 25.46 -8.15
CA SER A 248 4.28 26.40 -7.07
C SER A 248 4.34 25.74 -5.68
N PHE A 249 3.83 24.51 -5.51
CA PHE A 249 3.98 23.78 -4.27
C PHE A 249 5.41 23.24 -4.09
N SER A 250 5.87 23.20 -2.84
CA SER A 250 7.06 22.41 -2.50
C SER A 250 6.79 20.92 -2.73
N ASP A 251 7.85 20.12 -2.89
CA ASP A 251 7.74 18.67 -3.06
C ASP A 251 7.05 17.99 -1.88
N GLY A 252 7.36 18.43 -0.66
CA GLY A 252 6.68 17.93 0.54
C GLY A 252 5.20 18.32 0.59
N THR A 253 4.85 19.54 0.16
CA THR A 253 3.45 20.00 0.18
C THR A 253 2.58 19.20 -0.79
N ILE A 254 3.02 19.01 -2.05
CA ILE A 254 2.23 18.25 -3.03
C ILE A 254 2.07 16.78 -2.61
N ARG A 255 3.13 16.17 -2.07
CA ARG A 255 3.07 14.80 -1.51
C ARG A 255 2.11 14.72 -0.35
N PHE A 256 2.15 15.67 0.58
CA PHE A 256 1.22 15.71 1.70
C PHE A 256 -0.23 15.88 1.24
N ILE A 257 -0.51 16.70 0.22
CA ILE A 257 -1.84 16.84 -0.39
C ILE A 257 -2.34 15.49 -0.91
N ALA A 258 -1.51 14.76 -1.66
CA ALA A 258 -1.87 13.44 -2.18
C ALA A 258 -2.15 12.44 -1.04
N LEU A 259 -1.27 12.36 -0.03
CA LEU A 259 -1.44 11.49 1.14
C LEU A 259 -2.68 11.85 1.96
N ALA A 260 -2.93 13.15 2.21
CA ALA A 260 -4.14 13.61 2.89
C ALA A 260 -5.40 13.23 2.09
N THR A 261 -5.34 13.34 0.76
CA THR A 261 -6.44 12.95 -0.13
C THR A 261 -6.72 11.44 -0.02
N VAL A 262 -5.68 10.59 -0.07
CA VAL A 262 -5.81 9.12 0.13
C VAL A 262 -6.47 8.80 1.47
N LEU A 263 -6.04 9.44 2.56
CA LEU A 263 -6.45 9.08 3.91
C LEU A 263 -7.80 9.69 4.35
N LEU A 264 -8.25 10.75 3.65
CA LEU A 264 -9.47 11.49 3.98
C LEU A 264 -10.59 11.35 2.94
N GLN A 265 -10.34 10.64 1.83
CA GLN A 265 -11.40 10.38 0.85
C GLN A 265 -12.60 9.67 1.49
N PRO A 266 -13.84 9.91 1.01
CA PRO A 266 -15.04 9.39 1.64
C PRO A 266 -15.15 7.85 1.57
N TYR A 267 -14.66 7.28 0.49
CA TYR A 267 -14.68 5.82 0.21
C TYR A 267 -13.24 5.30 0.18
N LEU A 268 -12.78 4.82 1.33
CA LEU A 268 -11.44 4.27 1.47
C LEU A 268 -11.33 2.89 0.80
N PRO A 269 -10.22 2.57 0.14
CA PRO A 269 -9.90 1.20 -0.25
C PRO A 269 -9.90 0.24 0.95
N ASP A 270 -10.10 -1.06 0.72
CA ASP A 270 -10.06 -2.07 1.77
C ASP A 270 -8.66 -2.19 2.42
N THR A 271 -7.63 -2.02 1.61
CA THR A 271 -6.24 -1.95 2.08
C THR A 271 -5.49 -0.85 1.34
N ILE A 272 -4.81 0.00 2.08
CA ILE A 272 -3.94 1.07 1.58
C ILE A 272 -2.51 0.72 1.97
N ILE A 273 -1.62 0.69 0.98
CA ILE A 273 -0.20 0.43 1.16
C ILE A 273 0.57 1.67 0.70
N ILE A 274 1.48 2.17 1.53
CA ILE A 274 2.27 3.37 1.24
C ILE A 274 3.73 3.11 1.61
N ASP A 275 4.62 3.35 0.66
CA ASP A 275 6.06 3.26 0.88
C ASP A 275 6.64 4.67 1.13
N GLU A 276 7.41 4.83 2.19
CA GLU A 276 8.11 6.07 2.60
C GLU A 276 7.25 7.35 2.50
N PRO A 277 6.09 7.41 3.18
CA PRO A 277 5.19 8.55 3.08
C PRO A 277 5.78 9.86 3.65
N GLU A 278 6.78 9.78 4.48
CA GLU A 278 7.42 10.90 5.16
C GLU A 278 8.44 11.65 4.30
N LEU A 279 8.86 11.11 3.16
CA LEU A 279 9.91 11.71 2.34
C LEU A 279 9.60 13.16 1.97
N GLY A 280 10.54 14.07 2.31
CA GLY A 280 10.42 15.50 2.02
C GLY A 280 9.41 16.25 2.89
N LEU A 281 8.81 15.61 3.89
CA LEU A 281 7.91 16.26 4.83
C LEU A 281 8.67 16.88 6.01
N HIS A 282 8.21 18.05 6.44
CA HIS A 282 8.67 18.65 7.69
C HIS A 282 8.17 17.83 8.89
N PRO A 283 8.90 17.74 10.04
CA PRO A 283 8.48 16.97 11.21
C PRO A 283 7.04 17.25 11.68
N SER A 284 6.60 18.50 11.66
CA SER A 284 5.21 18.84 12.00
C SER A 284 4.17 18.25 11.05
N ALA A 285 4.52 18.06 9.78
CA ALA A 285 3.66 17.41 8.79
C ALA A 285 3.64 15.89 8.99
N ILE A 286 4.77 15.28 9.41
CA ILE A 286 4.85 13.86 9.75
C ILE A 286 3.90 13.52 10.90
N ASN A 287 3.88 14.32 11.99
CA ASN A 287 2.97 14.11 13.11
C ASN A 287 1.50 14.17 12.69
N LYS A 288 1.16 15.10 11.79
CA LYS A 288 -0.21 15.22 11.26
C LYS A 288 -0.56 14.03 10.36
N LEU A 289 0.37 13.60 9.52
CA LEU A 289 0.21 12.43 8.67
C LEU A 289 -0.02 11.17 9.51
N ALA A 290 0.76 10.94 10.57
CA ALA A 290 0.56 9.84 11.49
C ALA A 290 -0.84 9.86 12.14
N ALA A 291 -1.31 11.03 12.57
CA ALA A 291 -2.67 11.18 13.10
C ALA A 291 -3.75 10.82 12.06
N LEU A 292 -3.55 11.20 10.78
CA LEU A 292 -4.45 10.80 9.69
C LEU A 292 -4.41 9.29 9.46
N MET A 293 -3.23 8.67 9.49
CA MET A 293 -3.07 7.21 9.37
C MET A 293 -3.78 6.47 10.49
N LYS A 294 -3.59 6.87 11.75
CA LYS A 294 -4.31 6.31 12.90
C LYS A 294 -5.84 6.47 12.78
N LYS A 295 -6.29 7.59 12.24
CA LYS A 295 -7.73 7.80 11.97
C LYS A 295 -8.25 6.91 10.85
N ALA A 296 -7.52 6.79 9.76
CA ALA A 296 -7.91 5.98 8.60
C ALA A 296 -7.89 4.48 8.94
N SER A 297 -6.91 4.01 9.76
CA SER A 297 -6.78 2.59 10.14
C SER A 297 -7.97 2.04 10.93
N LYS A 298 -8.84 2.91 11.46
CA LYS A 298 -10.13 2.51 12.07
C LYS A 298 -11.17 2.08 11.05
N LYS A 299 -10.97 2.40 9.76
CA LYS A 299 -11.94 2.15 8.67
C LYS A 299 -11.37 1.28 7.54
N THR A 300 -10.07 1.29 7.36
CA THR A 300 -9.34 0.56 6.32
C THR A 300 -8.07 -0.04 6.91
N GLN A 301 -7.51 -1.05 6.28
CA GLN A 301 -6.21 -1.58 6.68
C GLN A 301 -5.09 -0.74 6.06
N LEU A 302 -4.14 -0.31 6.89
CA LEU A 302 -2.94 0.41 6.44
C LEU A 302 -1.70 -0.47 6.59
N ILE A 303 -0.88 -0.44 5.54
CA ILE A 303 0.47 -1.01 5.52
C ILE A 303 1.40 0.12 5.09
N VAL A 304 2.31 0.52 5.96
CA VAL A 304 3.21 1.65 5.74
C VAL A 304 4.63 1.16 5.92
N ALA A 305 5.50 1.37 4.95
CA ALA A 305 6.93 1.15 5.14
C ALA A 305 7.63 2.51 5.35
N THR A 306 8.51 2.59 6.34
CA THR A 306 9.19 3.84 6.69
C THR A 306 10.61 3.60 7.19
N GLN A 307 11.43 4.64 7.08
CA GLN A 307 12.75 4.74 7.70
C GLN A 307 12.83 5.95 8.64
N SER A 308 11.71 6.61 8.89
CA SER A 308 11.66 7.82 9.71
C SER A 308 11.43 7.48 11.18
N VAL A 309 12.43 7.73 12.01
CA VAL A 309 12.35 7.68 13.48
C VAL A 309 11.18 8.53 13.97
N ASN A 310 11.05 9.77 13.46
CA ASN A 310 9.96 10.67 13.81
C ASN A 310 8.56 10.12 13.49
N LEU A 311 8.43 9.33 12.42
CA LEU A 311 7.15 8.70 12.10
C LEU A 311 6.88 7.51 13.02
N VAL A 312 7.91 6.72 13.34
CA VAL A 312 7.82 5.58 14.27
C VAL A 312 7.38 6.03 15.65
N ASP A 313 7.89 7.14 16.16
CA ASP A 313 7.51 7.72 17.46
C ASP A 313 6.02 8.08 17.57
N CYS A 314 5.34 8.20 16.46
CA CYS A 314 3.91 8.47 16.43
C CYS A 314 3.02 7.23 16.64
N PHE A 315 3.55 6.02 16.66
CA PHE A 315 2.78 4.78 16.71
C PHE A 315 3.00 3.99 17.99
N GLU A 316 2.18 2.98 18.25
CA GLU A 316 2.33 2.06 19.37
C GLU A 316 3.20 0.86 18.95
N ALA A 317 3.81 0.18 19.92
CA ALA A 317 4.67 -0.99 19.65
C ALA A 317 3.93 -2.05 18.83
N GLU A 318 2.67 -2.28 19.12
CA GLU A 318 1.81 -3.25 18.45
C GLU A 318 1.55 -2.93 16.98
N ASP A 319 1.71 -1.68 16.55
CA ASP A 319 1.59 -1.26 15.15
C ASP A 319 2.86 -1.57 14.36
N ILE A 320 4.01 -1.72 15.05
CA ILE A 320 5.33 -1.86 14.43
C ILE A 320 5.60 -3.30 14.01
N LEU A 321 6.06 -3.45 12.79
CA LEU A 321 6.59 -4.69 12.22
C LEU A 321 8.05 -4.45 11.83
N VAL A 322 8.96 -4.94 12.65
CA VAL A 322 10.40 -4.85 12.37
C VAL A 322 10.75 -5.78 11.24
N VAL A 323 11.41 -5.24 10.23
CA VAL A 323 11.93 -5.97 9.08
C VAL A 323 13.44 -5.97 9.17
N ASP A 324 14.03 -7.14 9.27
CA ASP A 324 15.46 -7.32 9.38
C ASP A 324 15.98 -8.31 8.35
N ARG A 325 17.29 -8.36 8.18
CA ARG A 325 17.93 -9.30 7.28
C ARG A 325 18.90 -10.21 8.04
N LYS A 326 18.57 -11.49 8.11
CA LYS A 326 19.37 -12.50 8.78
C LYS A 326 19.64 -13.65 7.82
N ASP A 327 20.86 -14.12 7.76
CA ASP A 327 21.27 -15.24 6.90
C ASP A 327 20.81 -15.11 5.42
N ASN A 328 20.94 -13.89 4.86
CA ASN A 328 20.49 -13.49 3.52
C ASN A 328 18.98 -13.49 3.28
N GLN A 329 18.14 -13.76 4.28
CA GLN A 329 16.69 -13.70 4.16
C GLN A 329 16.10 -12.53 4.95
N THR A 330 14.96 -12.06 4.50
CA THR A 330 14.14 -11.06 5.21
C THR A 330 13.32 -11.76 6.30
N GLU A 331 13.43 -11.25 7.52
CA GLU A 331 12.61 -11.68 8.67
C GLU A 331 11.67 -10.55 9.10
N PHE A 332 10.52 -10.93 9.66
CA PHE A 332 9.50 -10.00 10.14
C PHE A 332 9.19 -10.33 11.60
N ASN A 333 9.30 -9.31 12.46
CA ASN A 333 8.98 -9.44 13.86
C ASN A 333 7.99 -8.35 14.31
N ARG A 334 6.83 -8.75 14.84
CA ARG A 334 5.84 -7.82 15.40
C ARG A 334 6.24 -7.47 16.82
N LEU A 335 6.38 -6.18 17.12
CA LEU A 335 6.66 -5.74 18.49
C LEU A 335 5.44 -5.91 19.39
N SER A 336 5.72 -6.03 20.68
CA SER A 336 4.71 -5.95 21.75
C SER A 336 5.19 -5.02 22.86
N SER A 337 4.25 -4.31 23.49
CA SER A 337 4.55 -3.44 24.62
C SER A 337 5.11 -4.22 25.81
N ASP A 338 4.72 -5.49 25.97
CA ASP A 338 5.24 -6.35 27.06
C ASP A 338 6.75 -6.60 26.92
N GLU A 339 7.23 -6.86 25.68
CA GLU A 339 8.66 -7.06 25.39
C GLU A 339 9.48 -5.79 25.60
N LEU A 340 8.85 -4.63 25.43
CA LEU A 340 9.50 -3.31 25.55
C LEU A 340 9.24 -2.63 26.91
N SER A 341 8.59 -3.29 27.85
CA SER A 341 8.16 -2.71 29.14
C SER A 341 9.30 -2.07 29.94
N ALA A 342 10.52 -2.60 29.84
CA ALA A 342 11.71 -2.04 30.49
C ALA A 342 12.23 -0.75 29.83
N TRP A 343 11.82 -0.44 28.60
CA TRP A 343 12.35 0.66 27.79
C TRP A 343 11.34 1.79 27.55
N ILE A 344 10.04 1.47 27.40
CA ILE A 344 8.97 2.41 27.01
C ILE A 344 8.79 3.55 28.05
N GLY A 345 9.20 3.37 29.28
CA GLY A 345 9.12 4.42 30.30
C GLY A 345 10.22 5.48 30.21
N GLU A 346 11.33 5.17 29.57
CA GLU A 346 12.54 6.01 29.52
C GLU A 346 12.84 6.52 28.11
N TYR A 347 12.44 5.78 27.07
CA TYR A 347 12.77 6.07 25.68
C TYR A 347 11.54 6.01 24.79
N SER A 348 11.52 6.81 23.70
CA SER A 348 10.55 6.69 22.63
C SER A 348 10.84 5.44 21.76
N LEU A 349 9.86 4.97 20.98
CA LEU A 349 10.05 3.83 20.07
C LEU A 349 11.15 4.07 19.03
N GLY A 350 11.24 5.31 18.55
CA GLY A 350 12.28 5.69 17.61
C GLY A 350 13.67 5.66 18.24
N GLU A 351 13.84 6.14 19.49
CA GLU A 351 15.10 6.06 20.21
C GLU A 351 15.51 4.61 20.50
N ILE A 352 14.53 3.74 20.86
CA ILE A 352 14.75 2.30 21.04
C ILE A 352 15.25 1.65 19.76
N TRP A 353 14.68 2.07 18.61
CA TRP A 353 15.08 1.61 17.29
C TRP A 353 16.48 2.11 16.91
N GLU A 354 16.79 3.40 17.08
CA GLU A 354 18.13 3.98 16.84
C GLU A 354 19.22 3.30 17.66
N LYS A 355 18.89 2.89 18.90
CA LYS A 355 19.79 2.11 19.77
C LYS A 355 19.89 0.62 19.37
N ASN A 356 19.21 0.21 18.30
CA ASN A 356 19.16 -1.17 17.81
C ASN A 356 18.71 -2.21 18.84
N VAL A 357 17.86 -1.81 19.78
CA VAL A 357 17.32 -2.72 20.81
C VAL A 357 16.31 -3.71 20.20
N ILE A 358 15.57 -3.26 19.18
CA ILE A 358 14.49 -4.04 18.53
C ILE A 358 14.89 -4.64 17.18
N GLY A 359 16.14 -4.47 16.75
CA GLY A 359 16.61 -4.89 15.44
C GLY A 359 16.16 -3.93 14.32
N GLY A 360 16.44 -4.33 13.05
CA GLY A 360 16.07 -3.54 11.89
C GLY A 360 16.68 -2.13 11.88
N GLN A 361 17.91 -1.97 12.35
CA GLN A 361 18.60 -0.69 12.53
C GLN A 361 18.31 0.30 11.40
N PRO A 362 18.01 1.59 11.68
CA PRO A 362 17.66 2.58 10.67
C PRO A 362 18.78 2.96 9.72
#